data_a514dc591409c9c300775ca905bc2a09
#
_entry.id   a514dc591409c9c300775ca905bc2a09
#
_cell.length_a   1.000
_cell.length_b   1.000
_cell.length_c   1.000
_cell.angle_alpha   90.00
_cell.angle_beta   90.00
_cell.angle_gamma   90.00
#
_symmetry.space_group_name_H-M   'P 1'
#
loop_
_entity.id
_entity.type
_entity.pdbx_description
1 polymer ?
#
loop_
_entity_poly.entity_id
_entity_poly.type
_entity_poly.pdbx_seq_one_letter_code
_entity_poly.pdbx_strand_id
1 'polypeptide(L)'
;MHCGRRLRSRHNRPPVLTDAESELEVEQAMESKMSTQPKAQIRGPILDYLVLFFAGLLYAVALQYFVLPSKIILTGTEGIAAALSYLLEQQWVFIALYAVFQTALLLFAFFRISSTFALRSLVVVATVVVALSVMPQLQVAKPEPENERIILVIFGGLLAGVAKALAFQRRGSTGDEDILGAYFASKYLKP
;
A
#
# COMPACT_ATOMS: atom_id res chain seq x y z
N MET A 1 18.62 -78.69 4.05
CA MET A 1 17.53 -78.03 4.78
C MET A 1 17.90 -76.60 5.05
N HIS A 2 17.47 -75.66 4.17
CA HIS A 2 17.71 -74.24 4.35
C HIS A 2 16.36 -73.53 4.30
N CYS A 3 15.95 -73.01 5.46
CA CYS A 3 14.71 -72.29 5.66
C CYS A 3 14.98 -70.80 5.31
N GLY A 4 14.53 -70.34 4.14
CA GLY A 4 14.61 -68.98 3.70
C GLY A 4 13.54 -68.11 4.38
N ARG A 5 13.98 -67.21 5.26
CA ARG A 5 13.13 -66.23 5.95
C ARG A 5 12.93 -65.03 5.01
N ARG A 6 11.76 -64.91 4.36
CA ARG A 6 11.36 -63.72 3.58
C ARG A 6 11.14 -62.56 4.52
N LEU A 7 11.97 -61.55 4.41
CA LEU A 7 11.78 -60.23 5.02
C LEU A 7 10.65 -59.53 4.22
N ARG A 8 9.50 -59.35 4.87
CA ARG A 8 8.41 -58.56 4.41
C ARG A 8 8.79 -57.07 4.46
N SER A 9 9.07 -56.47 3.32
CA SER A 9 9.20 -55.02 3.16
C SER A 9 7.89 -54.38 3.63
N ARG A 10 7.89 -53.74 4.80
CA ARG A 10 6.81 -52.84 5.22
C ARG A 10 6.84 -51.63 4.30
N HIS A 11 5.86 -51.57 3.44
CA HIS A 11 5.58 -50.41 2.59
C HIS A 11 5.25 -49.22 3.49
N ASN A 12 6.22 -48.33 3.63
CA ASN A 12 6.11 -47.08 4.41
C ASN A 12 5.20 -46.14 3.61
N ARG A 13 3.86 -46.29 3.76
CA ARG A 13 2.94 -45.25 3.27
C ARG A 13 3.07 -44.08 4.22
N PRO A 14 3.26 -42.83 3.72
CA PRO A 14 3.17 -41.64 4.57
C PRO A 14 1.78 -41.62 5.23
N PRO A 15 1.67 -41.20 6.48
CA PRO A 15 0.37 -41.08 7.14
C PRO A 15 -0.51 -40.14 6.29
N VAL A 16 -1.71 -40.64 5.98
CA VAL A 16 -2.75 -39.80 5.39
C VAL A 16 -3.16 -38.84 6.50
N LEU A 17 -2.67 -37.59 6.40
CA LEU A 17 -3.07 -36.53 7.33
C LEU A 17 -4.59 -36.35 7.20
N THR A 18 -5.28 -36.29 8.31
CA THR A 18 -6.70 -35.95 8.32
C THR A 18 -6.88 -34.51 7.83
N ASP A 19 -8.01 -34.20 7.20
CA ASP A 19 -8.27 -32.86 6.65
C ASP A 19 -8.01 -31.75 7.71
N ALA A 20 -8.30 -32.04 8.97
CA ALA A 20 -8.04 -31.13 10.10
C ALA A 20 -6.53 -30.92 10.38
N GLU A 21 -5.70 -31.96 10.22
CA GLU A 21 -4.24 -31.84 10.42
C GLU A 21 -3.59 -31.08 9.25
N SER A 22 -4.10 -31.24 8.03
CA SER A 22 -3.62 -30.46 6.87
C SER A 22 -4.00 -28.98 6.96
N GLU A 23 -5.17 -28.65 7.48
CA GLU A 23 -5.57 -27.27 7.76
C GLU A 23 -4.71 -26.63 8.84
N LEU A 24 -4.41 -27.32 9.91
CA LEU A 24 -3.53 -26.84 10.97
C LEU A 24 -2.08 -26.64 10.49
N GLU A 25 -1.54 -27.52 9.64
CA GLU A 25 -0.21 -27.33 9.06
C GLU A 25 -0.17 -26.13 8.10
N VAL A 26 -1.22 -25.90 7.33
CA VAL A 26 -1.34 -24.74 6.44
C VAL A 26 -1.46 -23.45 7.25
N GLU A 27 -2.26 -23.45 8.31
CA GLU A 27 -2.41 -22.30 9.21
C GLU A 27 -1.10 -21.97 9.94
N GLN A 28 -0.39 -22.97 10.48
CA GLN A 28 0.92 -22.77 11.08
C GLN A 28 1.99 -22.34 10.08
N ALA A 29 1.95 -22.84 8.84
CA ALA A 29 2.84 -22.40 7.78
C ALA A 29 2.53 -20.95 7.33
N MET A 30 1.27 -20.55 7.33
CA MET A 30 0.87 -19.16 7.08
C MET A 30 1.28 -18.22 8.23
N GLU A 31 1.08 -18.64 9.49
CA GLU A 31 1.54 -17.87 10.66
C GLU A 31 3.05 -17.75 10.67
N SER A 32 3.79 -18.82 10.40
CA SER A 32 5.25 -18.80 10.27
C SER A 32 5.73 -17.87 9.17
N LYS A 33 5.08 -17.85 8.00
CA LYS A 33 5.39 -16.92 6.91
C LYS A 33 4.99 -15.48 7.23
N MET A 34 3.91 -15.27 7.98
CA MET A 34 3.46 -13.96 8.41
C MET A 34 4.35 -13.39 9.53
N SER A 35 4.91 -14.24 10.40
CA SER A 35 5.89 -13.84 11.42
C SER A 35 7.27 -13.54 10.83
N THR A 36 7.58 -14.04 9.65
CA THR A 36 8.81 -13.74 8.91
C THR A 36 8.66 -12.46 8.09
N GLN A 37 7.96 -11.46 8.62
CA GLN A 37 8.11 -10.11 8.07
C GLN A 37 9.58 -9.72 8.21
N PRO A 38 10.27 -9.31 7.14
CA PRO A 38 11.66 -8.91 7.24
C PRO A 38 11.73 -7.82 8.31
N LYS A 39 12.43 -8.09 9.42
CA LYS A 39 12.75 -7.08 10.43
C LYS A 39 13.24 -5.89 9.63
N ALA A 40 12.49 -4.78 9.65
CA ALA A 40 12.85 -3.56 8.97
C ALA A 40 14.28 -3.25 9.40
N GLN A 41 15.22 -3.51 8.51
CA GLN A 41 16.64 -3.35 8.76
C GLN A 41 16.81 -1.88 9.12
N ILE A 42 17.22 -1.60 10.34
CA ILE A 42 17.42 -0.25 10.86
C ILE A 42 18.60 0.34 10.07
N ARG A 43 18.35 0.74 8.85
CA ARG A 43 19.21 1.64 8.09
C ARG A 43 18.93 3.03 8.65
N GLY A 44 19.96 3.85 8.79
CA GLY A 44 19.91 5.11 9.53
C GLY A 44 18.66 5.97 9.25
N PRO A 45 18.19 6.73 10.22
CA PRO A 45 16.91 7.48 10.12
C PRO A 45 16.84 8.38 8.88
N ILE A 46 17.97 8.89 8.41
CA ILE A 46 18.06 9.72 7.21
C ILE A 46 17.62 8.97 5.95
N LEU A 47 18.02 7.70 5.82
CA LEU A 47 17.65 6.90 4.65
C LEU A 47 16.15 6.59 4.62
N ASP A 48 15.53 6.42 5.80
CA ASP A 48 14.09 6.21 5.90
C ASP A 48 13.31 7.44 5.40
N TYR A 49 13.73 8.63 5.80
CA TYR A 49 13.10 9.88 5.33
C TYR A 49 13.35 10.16 3.84
N LEU A 50 14.51 9.80 3.31
CA LEU A 50 14.77 9.88 1.87
C LEU A 50 13.83 8.96 1.07
N VAL A 51 13.67 7.71 1.52
CA VAL A 51 12.75 6.77 0.85
C VAL A 51 11.31 7.26 0.94
N LEU A 52 10.88 7.83 2.07
CA LEU A 52 9.55 8.42 2.23
C LEU A 52 9.34 9.62 1.30
N PHE A 53 10.35 10.47 1.16
CA PHE A 53 10.31 11.60 0.22
C PHE A 53 10.15 11.11 -1.23
N PHE A 54 10.96 10.14 -1.66
CA PHE A 54 10.85 9.57 -3.00
C PHE A 54 9.52 8.84 -3.21
N ALA A 55 8.99 8.16 -2.19
CA ALA A 55 7.67 7.55 -2.25
C ALA A 55 6.56 8.60 -2.47
N GLY A 56 6.63 9.73 -1.74
CA GLY A 56 5.70 10.84 -1.94
C GLY A 56 5.81 11.48 -3.32
N LEU A 57 7.03 11.65 -3.83
CA LEU A 57 7.25 12.18 -5.17
C LEU A 57 6.70 11.23 -6.26
N LEU A 58 6.98 9.93 -6.13
CA LEU A 58 6.47 8.91 -7.05
C LEU A 58 4.94 8.86 -7.04
N TYR A 59 4.33 8.99 -5.86
CA TYR A 59 2.89 9.04 -5.71
C TYR A 59 2.29 10.29 -6.36
N ALA A 60 2.91 11.47 -6.18
CA ALA A 60 2.49 12.70 -6.82
C ALA A 60 2.56 12.61 -8.35
N VAL A 61 3.62 12.00 -8.90
CA VAL A 61 3.75 11.74 -10.35
C VAL A 61 2.62 10.83 -10.83
N ALA A 62 2.31 9.76 -10.09
CA ALA A 62 1.22 8.86 -10.43
C ALA A 62 -0.13 9.59 -10.48
N LEU A 63 -0.42 10.43 -9.48
CA LEU A 63 -1.64 11.22 -9.42
C LEU A 63 -1.71 12.26 -10.55
N GLN A 64 -0.65 13.07 -10.72
CA GLN A 64 -0.64 14.20 -11.63
C GLN A 64 -0.73 13.82 -13.11
N TYR A 65 0.03 12.78 -13.50
CA TYR A 65 0.20 12.45 -14.91
C TYR A 65 -0.61 11.27 -15.40
N PHE A 66 -1.08 10.42 -14.48
CA PHE A 66 -1.83 9.23 -14.86
C PHE A 66 -3.27 9.24 -14.36
N VAL A 67 -3.47 9.53 -13.07
CA VAL A 67 -4.79 9.42 -12.44
C VAL A 67 -5.69 10.59 -12.80
N LEU A 68 -5.25 11.82 -12.53
CA LEU A 68 -6.06 13.02 -12.78
C LEU A 68 -6.43 13.20 -14.26
N PRO A 69 -5.52 13.01 -15.24
CA PRO A 69 -5.88 13.11 -16.65
C PRO A 69 -6.88 12.06 -17.13
N SER A 70 -6.81 10.85 -16.55
CA SER A 70 -7.74 9.76 -16.90
C SER A 70 -9.15 9.92 -16.33
N LYS A 71 -9.37 10.95 -15.48
CA LYS A 71 -10.66 11.24 -14.80
C LYS A 71 -11.22 10.03 -14.04
N ILE A 72 -10.34 9.27 -13.40
CA ILE A 72 -10.72 8.12 -12.56
C ILE A 72 -11.00 8.61 -11.16
N ILE A 73 -12.03 8.03 -10.55
CA ILE A 73 -12.35 8.23 -9.16
C ILE A 73 -11.57 7.19 -8.36
N LEU A 74 -10.66 7.67 -7.52
CA LEU A 74 -9.92 6.87 -6.55
C LEU A 74 -10.83 6.40 -5.42
N THR A 75 -10.34 5.51 -4.59
CA THR A 75 -11.05 5.10 -3.37
C THR A 75 -10.84 6.11 -2.25
N GLY A 76 -11.65 6.02 -1.20
CA GLY A 76 -11.47 6.80 0.02
C GLY A 76 -11.71 8.31 -0.11
N THR A 77 -11.02 9.10 0.70
CA THR A 77 -11.15 10.57 0.72
C THR A 77 -10.53 11.22 -0.52
N GLU A 78 -9.53 10.58 -1.12
CA GLU A 78 -8.93 11.00 -2.39
C GLU A 78 -9.95 10.94 -3.53
N GLY A 79 -10.82 9.91 -3.52
CA GLY A 79 -11.89 9.77 -4.50
C GLY A 79 -12.92 10.90 -4.41
N ILE A 80 -13.27 11.31 -3.19
CA ILE A 80 -14.18 12.44 -2.97
C ILE A 80 -13.54 13.74 -3.48
N ALA A 81 -12.26 13.97 -3.17
CA ALA A 81 -11.52 15.14 -3.64
C ALA A 81 -11.42 15.17 -5.16
N ALA A 82 -11.14 14.03 -5.79
CA ALA A 82 -11.09 13.91 -7.25
C ALA A 82 -12.45 14.16 -7.90
N ALA A 83 -13.51 13.53 -7.39
CA ALA A 83 -14.86 13.71 -7.92
C ALA A 83 -15.30 15.18 -7.88
N LEU A 84 -15.07 15.87 -6.77
CA LEU A 84 -15.43 17.28 -6.63
C LEU A 84 -14.58 18.18 -7.52
N SER A 85 -13.29 17.87 -7.66
CA SER A 85 -12.39 18.58 -8.60
C SER A 85 -12.86 18.44 -10.06
N TYR A 86 -13.35 17.25 -10.45
CA TYR A 86 -13.88 17.02 -11.80
C TYR A 86 -15.21 17.75 -12.04
N LEU A 87 -16.07 17.82 -11.02
CA LEU A 87 -17.33 18.57 -11.11
C LEU A 87 -17.12 20.08 -11.24
N LEU A 88 -16.11 20.61 -10.55
CA LEU A 88 -15.78 22.04 -10.58
C LEU A 88 -14.81 22.42 -11.70
N GLU A 89 -14.29 21.42 -12.43
CA GLU A 89 -13.27 21.58 -13.48
C GLU A 89 -12.02 22.34 -13.03
N GLN A 90 -11.67 22.22 -11.73
CA GLN A 90 -10.56 22.95 -11.14
C GLN A 90 -9.66 22.02 -10.32
N GLN A 91 -8.43 21.87 -10.77
CA GLN A 91 -7.45 20.99 -10.14
C GLN A 91 -7.03 21.48 -8.75
N TRP A 92 -6.99 22.78 -8.52
CA TRP A 92 -6.62 23.29 -7.19
C TRP A 92 -7.58 22.83 -6.09
N VAL A 93 -8.85 22.55 -6.45
CA VAL A 93 -9.86 22.00 -5.53
C VAL A 93 -9.42 20.60 -5.06
N PHE A 94 -8.89 19.77 -5.96
CA PHE A 94 -8.31 18.47 -5.58
C PHE A 94 -7.19 18.64 -4.56
N ILE A 95 -6.23 19.52 -4.83
CA ILE A 95 -5.07 19.74 -3.96
C ILE A 95 -5.52 20.24 -2.59
N ALA A 96 -6.45 21.21 -2.54
CA ALA A 96 -6.96 21.77 -1.30
C ALA A 96 -7.71 20.72 -0.46
N LEU A 97 -8.64 20.00 -1.07
CA LEU A 97 -9.40 18.94 -0.38
C LEU A 97 -8.50 17.78 0.05
N TYR A 98 -7.58 17.36 -0.81
CA TYR A 98 -6.58 16.37 -0.47
C TYR A 98 -5.79 16.80 0.78
N ALA A 99 -5.25 18.02 0.79
CA ALA A 99 -4.51 18.54 1.93
C ALA A 99 -5.34 18.58 3.22
N VAL A 100 -6.61 19.02 3.14
CA VAL A 100 -7.52 19.08 4.30
C VAL A 100 -7.82 17.67 4.83
N PHE A 101 -8.23 16.74 3.98
CA PHE A 101 -8.53 15.38 4.40
C PHE A 101 -7.31 14.66 4.97
N GLN A 102 -6.16 14.79 4.30
CA GLN A 102 -4.93 14.16 4.76
C GLN A 102 -4.45 14.75 6.09
N THR A 103 -4.59 16.06 6.28
CA THR A 103 -4.25 16.70 7.57
C THR A 103 -5.15 16.18 8.69
N ALA A 104 -6.45 16.04 8.45
CA ALA A 104 -7.39 15.50 9.42
C ALA A 104 -7.05 14.04 9.78
N LEU A 105 -6.74 13.20 8.79
CA LEU A 105 -6.35 11.81 9.01
C LEU A 105 -4.99 11.68 9.70
N LEU A 106 -4.03 12.53 9.38
CA LEU A 106 -2.74 12.58 10.07
C LEU A 106 -2.88 12.98 11.53
N LEU A 107 -3.75 13.95 11.81
CA LEU A 107 -4.05 14.35 13.19
C LEU A 107 -4.70 13.21 13.97
N PHE A 108 -5.63 12.50 13.34
CA PHE A 108 -6.22 11.28 13.90
C PHE A 108 -5.14 10.20 14.16
N ALA A 109 -4.24 9.96 13.21
CA ALA A 109 -3.14 9.01 13.35
C ALA A 109 -2.20 9.38 14.50
N PHE A 110 -1.91 10.66 14.65
CA PHE A 110 -1.06 11.17 15.72
C PHE A 110 -1.60 10.85 17.12
N PHE A 111 -2.91 11.05 17.32
CA PHE A 111 -3.54 10.80 18.62
C PHE A 111 -3.90 9.34 18.89
N ARG A 112 -4.16 8.54 17.83
CA ARG A 112 -4.73 7.20 17.97
C ARG A 112 -3.80 6.05 17.61
N ILE A 113 -2.77 6.29 16.82
CA ILE A 113 -1.86 5.23 16.35
C ILE A 113 -0.48 5.42 16.98
N SER A 114 0.31 6.34 16.45
CA SER A 114 1.67 6.61 16.92
C SER A 114 2.19 7.92 16.32
N SER A 115 2.84 8.73 17.16
CA SER A 115 3.49 9.97 16.70
C SER A 115 4.56 9.73 15.64
N THR A 116 5.33 8.63 15.76
CA THR A 116 6.38 8.29 14.79
C THR A 116 5.79 7.93 13.43
N PHE A 117 4.68 7.17 13.41
CA PHE A 117 3.97 6.86 12.18
C PHE A 117 3.38 8.11 11.54
N ALA A 118 2.73 8.96 12.33
CA ALA A 118 2.15 10.21 11.85
C ALA A 118 3.20 11.18 11.26
N LEU A 119 4.36 11.34 11.92
CA LEU A 119 5.45 12.18 11.43
C LEU A 119 6.04 11.66 10.11
N ARG A 120 6.21 10.35 9.97
CA ARG A 120 6.70 9.75 8.74
C ARG A 120 5.68 9.91 7.61
N SER A 121 4.41 9.71 7.89
CA SER A 121 3.32 9.93 6.92
C SER A 121 3.18 11.42 6.56
N LEU A 122 3.42 12.33 7.50
CA LEU A 122 3.43 13.77 7.24
C LEU A 122 4.47 14.14 6.17
N VAL A 123 5.67 13.55 6.22
CA VAL A 123 6.70 13.80 5.19
C VAL A 123 6.21 13.37 3.81
N VAL A 124 5.57 12.20 3.71
CA VAL A 124 5.04 11.72 2.43
C VAL A 124 3.94 12.65 1.93
N VAL A 125 2.92 12.93 2.75
CA VAL A 125 1.78 13.79 2.39
C VAL A 125 2.23 15.21 2.04
N ALA A 126 3.13 15.80 2.83
CA ALA A 126 3.67 17.13 2.52
C ALA A 126 4.42 17.15 1.18
N THR A 127 5.20 16.10 0.89
CA THR A 127 5.88 15.95 -0.40
C THR A 127 4.88 15.87 -1.55
N VAL A 128 3.79 15.09 -1.38
CA VAL A 128 2.73 14.97 -2.39
C VAL A 128 2.06 16.32 -2.64
N VAL A 129 1.64 17.03 -1.59
CA VAL A 129 0.97 18.34 -1.71
C VAL A 129 1.87 19.35 -2.40
N VAL A 130 3.13 19.45 -1.97
CA VAL A 130 4.11 20.36 -2.59
C VAL A 130 4.36 19.99 -4.05
N ALA A 131 4.58 18.72 -4.34
CA ALA A 131 4.82 18.26 -5.71
C ALA A 131 3.62 18.54 -6.62
N LEU A 132 2.39 18.25 -6.19
CA LEU A 132 1.17 18.56 -6.95
C LEU A 132 0.98 20.06 -7.19
N SER A 133 1.42 20.89 -6.24
CA SER A 133 1.32 22.36 -6.36
C SER A 133 2.34 22.95 -7.33
N VAL A 134 3.51 22.33 -7.45
CA VAL A 134 4.63 22.83 -8.28
C VAL A 134 4.64 22.18 -9.67
N MET A 135 4.22 20.92 -9.78
CA MET A 135 4.22 20.19 -11.04
C MET A 135 3.24 20.84 -12.02
N PRO A 136 3.71 21.20 -13.25
CA PRO A 136 2.81 21.73 -14.26
C PRO A 136 1.78 20.68 -14.66
N GLN A 137 0.59 21.16 -15.03
CA GLN A 137 -0.49 20.35 -15.60
C GLN A 137 -0.11 19.94 -17.05
N LEU A 138 0.93 19.15 -17.20
CA LEU A 138 1.28 18.55 -18.47
C LEU A 138 0.28 17.42 -18.72
N GLN A 139 -0.61 17.62 -19.68
CA GLN A 139 -1.38 16.53 -20.24
C GLN A 139 -0.41 15.62 -21.01
N VAL A 140 0.15 14.63 -20.32
CA VAL A 140 1.10 13.67 -20.90
C VAL A 140 0.41 12.81 -21.97
N ALA A 141 -0.91 12.60 -21.83
CA ALA A 141 -1.73 12.02 -22.87
C ALA A 141 -3.13 12.66 -22.83
N LYS A 142 -3.65 13.05 -24.00
CA LYS A 142 -5.09 13.27 -24.14
C LYS A 142 -5.73 11.90 -24.29
N PRO A 143 -6.60 11.46 -23.38
CA PRO A 143 -7.23 10.15 -23.50
C PRO A 143 -8.28 10.17 -24.61
N GLU A 144 -7.84 9.98 -25.82
CA GLU A 144 -8.63 9.67 -27.00
C GLU A 144 -7.86 8.60 -27.79
N PRO A 145 -8.36 7.42 -27.96
CA PRO A 145 -9.61 6.77 -27.64
C PRO A 145 -9.58 5.97 -26.29
N GLU A 146 -10.69 5.29 -25.93
CA GLU A 146 -10.89 4.57 -24.65
C GLU A 146 -9.74 3.62 -24.24
N ASN A 147 -9.00 3.07 -25.19
CA ASN A 147 -7.86 2.19 -24.93
C ASN A 147 -6.70 2.90 -24.22
N GLU A 148 -6.48 4.19 -24.44
CA GLU A 148 -5.40 4.93 -23.78
C GLU A 148 -5.70 5.18 -22.30
N ARG A 149 -6.99 5.31 -21.92
CA ARG A 149 -7.40 5.41 -20.53
C ARG A 149 -7.00 4.17 -19.72
N ILE A 150 -7.22 2.98 -20.26
CA ILE A 150 -6.89 1.72 -19.59
C ILE A 150 -5.39 1.65 -19.32
N ILE A 151 -4.57 2.06 -20.28
CA ILE A 151 -3.13 2.09 -20.13
C ILE A 151 -2.71 3.06 -19.00
N LEU A 152 -3.27 4.28 -19.01
CA LEU A 152 -3.00 5.26 -17.95
C LEU A 152 -3.41 4.75 -16.56
N VAL A 153 -4.55 4.06 -16.47
CA VAL A 153 -5.03 3.44 -15.20
C VAL A 153 -4.06 2.39 -14.69
N ILE A 154 -3.62 1.48 -15.59
CA ILE A 154 -2.71 0.40 -15.22
C ILE A 154 -1.37 0.95 -14.75
N PHE A 155 -0.76 1.86 -15.50
CA PHE A 155 0.52 2.46 -15.12
C PHE A 155 0.39 3.36 -13.89
N GLY A 156 -0.67 4.17 -13.79
CA GLY A 156 -0.96 5.00 -12.62
C GLY A 156 -1.16 4.16 -11.37
N GLY A 157 -1.95 3.09 -11.45
CA GLY A 157 -2.18 2.15 -10.35
C GLY A 157 -0.91 1.42 -9.92
N LEU A 158 -0.08 0.99 -10.88
CA LEU A 158 1.21 0.35 -10.60
C LEU A 158 2.16 1.31 -9.87
N LEU A 159 2.33 2.53 -10.37
CA LEU A 159 3.20 3.54 -9.75
C LEU A 159 2.69 3.94 -8.35
N ALA A 160 1.38 4.16 -8.21
CA ALA A 160 0.77 4.47 -6.92
C ALA A 160 0.94 3.31 -5.93
N GLY A 161 0.75 2.07 -6.38
CA GLY A 161 0.96 0.87 -5.57
C GLY A 161 2.40 0.71 -5.08
N VAL A 162 3.38 0.93 -5.97
CA VAL A 162 4.81 0.92 -5.59
C VAL A 162 5.12 2.03 -4.59
N ALA A 163 4.61 3.24 -4.81
CA ALA A 163 4.79 4.36 -3.88
C ALA A 163 4.22 4.05 -2.50
N LYS A 164 2.99 3.53 -2.42
CA LYS A 164 2.36 3.08 -1.17
C LYS A 164 3.20 1.99 -0.49
N ALA A 165 3.64 0.98 -1.22
CA ALA A 165 4.48 -0.10 -0.69
C ALA A 165 5.79 0.43 -0.09
N LEU A 166 6.48 1.37 -0.76
CA LEU A 166 7.69 2.01 -0.26
C LEU A 166 7.43 2.79 1.05
N ALA A 167 6.34 3.55 1.11
CA ALA A 167 5.95 4.28 2.31
C ALA A 167 5.69 3.33 3.48
N PHE A 168 4.93 2.24 3.27
CA PHE A 168 4.65 1.23 4.29
C PHE A 168 5.90 0.50 4.80
N GLN A 169 6.84 0.16 3.91
CA GLN A 169 8.10 -0.47 4.31
C GLN A 169 8.87 0.38 5.33
N ARG A 170 8.68 1.69 5.32
CA ARG A 170 9.32 2.64 6.25
C ARG A 170 8.40 3.10 7.37
N ARG A 171 7.31 2.37 7.64
CA ARG A 171 6.31 2.70 8.67
C ARG A 171 5.73 4.10 8.49
N GLY A 172 5.52 4.51 7.25
CA GLY A 172 4.79 5.69 6.84
C GLY A 172 3.59 5.28 6.00
N SER A 173 2.78 6.24 5.59
CA SER A 173 1.61 6.06 4.74
C SER A 173 1.53 7.22 3.75
N THR A 174 0.92 6.97 2.60
CA THR A 174 0.55 8.04 1.66
C THR A 174 -0.72 8.78 2.10
N GLY A 175 -1.37 8.31 3.17
CA GLY A 175 -2.60 8.88 3.70
C GLY A 175 -3.80 7.95 3.51
N ASP A 176 -5.00 8.52 3.69
CA ASP A 176 -6.30 7.95 3.35
C ASP A 176 -6.63 6.61 4.04
N GLU A 177 -7.18 5.64 3.30
CA GLU A 177 -7.54 4.31 3.79
C GLU A 177 -6.36 3.57 4.46
N ASP A 178 -5.15 3.87 4.08
CA ASP A 178 -3.93 3.28 4.65
C ASP A 178 -3.81 3.59 6.15
N ILE A 179 -4.14 4.81 6.56
CA ILE A 179 -4.14 5.23 7.97
C ILE A 179 -5.23 4.49 8.75
N LEU A 180 -6.41 4.37 8.15
CA LEU A 180 -7.52 3.63 8.77
C LEU A 180 -7.18 2.15 8.89
N GLY A 181 -6.60 1.54 7.85
CA GLY A 181 -6.12 0.16 7.87
C GLY A 181 -5.09 -0.08 8.97
N ALA A 182 -4.10 0.80 9.11
CA ALA A 182 -3.11 0.73 10.18
C ALA A 182 -3.74 0.85 11.58
N TYR A 183 -4.75 1.71 11.75
CA TYR A 183 -5.48 1.84 13.00
C TYR A 183 -6.24 0.56 13.36
N PHE A 184 -7.01 0.00 12.41
CA PHE A 184 -7.75 -1.23 12.64
C PHE A 184 -6.81 -2.41 12.93
N ALA A 185 -5.72 -2.53 12.18
CA ALA A 185 -4.70 -3.55 12.44
C ALA A 185 -4.10 -3.42 13.84
N SER A 186 -3.78 -2.20 14.27
CA SER A 186 -3.20 -1.96 15.60
C SER A 186 -4.18 -2.24 16.76
N LYS A 187 -5.49 -2.13 16.50
CA LYS A 187 -6.53 -2.30 17.52
C LYS A 187 -7.05 -3.73 17.63
N TYR A 188 -7.22 -4.42 16.51
CA TYR A 188 -7.90 -5.71 16.44
C TYR A 188 -6.98 -6.89 16.17
N LEU A 189 -5.78 -6.67 15.57
CA LEU A 189 -4.80 -7.70 15.27
C LEU A 189 -3.63 -7.72 16.25
N LYS A 190 -3.85 -7.32 17.52
CA LYS A 190 -2.84 -7.58 18.55
C LYS A 190 -2.86 -9.07 18.90
N PRO A 191 -1.70 -9.74 18.82
CA PRO A 191 -1.54 -11.10 19.32
C PRO A 191 -1.76 -11.16 20.83
#